data_97688aa40e9a03fe42e8a46050158b3f
#
_entry.id   97688aa40e9a03fe42e8a46050158b3f
#
_cell.length_a   1.000
_cell.length_b   1.000
_cell.length_c   1.000
_cell.angle_alpha   90.00
_cell.angle_beta   90.00
_cell.angle_gamma   90.00
#
_symmetry.space_group_name_H-M   'P 1'
#
loop_
_entity.id
_entity.type
_entity.pdbx_description
1 polymer ?
#
loop_
_entity_poly.entity_id
_entity_poly.type
_entity_poly.pdbx_seq_one_letter_code
_entity_poly.pdbx_strand_id
1 'polypeptide(L)'
;MIGKADIIIGIDPDVSKSGVGVVSRERKGVEVFSRSFPELLEYLKMAATTYTSVVVVVEASWKISTNWHTGRGDSIRTAARKGKDAGRCHEVGRKIVECARYYGLEVVERLPLKKIWKGKDGKITDAEIKAFMPIQGRTN
;
A
#
# COMPACT_ATOMS: atom_id res chain seq x y z
N MET A 1 -9.10 14.62 5.60
CA MET A 1 -9.92 13.53 6.17
C MET A 1 -10.40 12.60 5.07
N ILE A 2 -10.27 11.31 5.30
CA ILE A 2 -10.62 10.28 4.31
C ILE A 2 -12.06 10.43 3.81
N GLY A 3 -13.03 10.65 4.70
CA GLY A 3 -14.44 10.76 4.33
C GLY A 3 -14.82 11.95 3.47
N LYS A 4 -13.93 12.93 3.32
CA LYS A 4 -14.15 14.13 2.51
C LYS A 4 -13.25 14.19 1.28
N ALA A 5 -12.40 13.17 1.09
CA ALA A 5 -11.51 13.13 -0.05
C ALA A 5 -12.25 12.81 -1.35
N ASP A 6 -11.88 13.46 -2.45
CA ASP A 6 -12.37 13.12 -3.78
C ASP A 6 -11.65 11.91 -4.34
N ILE A 7 -10.37 11.78 -4.01
CA ILE A 7 -9.51 10.67 -4.41
C ILE A 7 -8.83 10.09 -3.18
N ILE A 8 -8.85 8.78 -3.07
CA ILE A 8 -8.09 8.04 -2.06
C ILE A 8 -7.12 7.13 -2.79
N ILE A 9 -5.84 7.25 -2.47
CA ILE A 9 -4.79 6.43 -3.05
C ILE A 9 -4.24 5.53 -1.95
N GLY A 10 -4.50 4.23 -2.06
CA GLY A 10 -3.96 3.23 -1.14
C GLY A 10 -2.67 2.66 -1.68
N ILE A 11 -1.65 2.53 -0.85
CA ILE A 11 -0.33 2.04 -1.25
C ILE A 11 0.12 0.93 -0.32
N ASP A 12 0.51 -0.19 -0.91
CA ASP A 12 1.20 -1.29 -0.25
C ASP A 12 2.66 -1.25 -0.70
N PRO A 13 3.56 -0.73 0.14
CA PRO A 13 4.96 -0.53 -0.24
C PRO A 13 5.71 -1.84 -0.51
N ASP A 14 6.50 -1.85 -1.56
CA ASP A 14 7.38 -2.96 -1.89
C ASP A 14 8.64 -2.42 -2.57
N VAL A 15 9.73 -3.13 -2.42
CA VAL A 15 11.04 -2.74 -2.96
C VAL A 15 11.05 -2.66 -4.47
N SER A 16 10.40 -3.61 -5.15
CA SER A 16 10.38 -3.66 -6.61
C SER A 16 9.26 -2.81 -7.19
N LYS A 17 8.01 -3.17 -6.89
CA LYS A 17 6.85 -2.40 -7.32
C LYS A 17 5.82 -2.38 -6.21
N SER A 18 5.47 -1.19 -5.77
CA SER A 18 4.40 -1.02 -4.77
C SER A 18 3.04 -1.21 -5.41
N GLY A 19 2.14 -1.87 -4.68
CA GLY A 19 0.74 -2.00 -5.07
C GLY A 19 0.00 -0.71 -4.81
N VAL A 20 -0.85 -0.31 -5.76
CA VAL A 20 -1.62 0.94 -5.67
C VAL A 20 -3.08 0.66 -5.98
N GLY A 21 -3.96 1.16 -5.14
CA GLY A 21 -5.39 1.14 -5.38
C GLY A 21 -5.93 2.56 -5.32
N VAL A 22 -6.74 2.96 -6.28
CA VAL A 22 -7.28 4.33 -6.35
C VAL A 22 -8.79 4.28 -6.34
N VAL A 23 -9.38 4.98 -5.39
CA VAL A 23 -10.83 5.13 -5.26
C VAL A 23 -11.18 6.59 -5.52
N SER A 24 -12.14 6.82 -6.42
CA SER A 24 -12.64 8.15 -6.75
C SER A 24 -14.09 8.27 -6.29
N ARG A 25 -14.44 9.41 -5.73
CA ARG A 25 -15.83 9.70 -5.34
C ARG A 25 -16.77 9.68 -6.55
N GLU A 26 -16.29 10.10 -7.71
CA GLU A 26 -17.09 10.19 -8.92
C GLU A 26 -17.25 8.88 -9.66
N ARG A 27 -16.29 7.96 -9.55
CA ARG A 27 -16.29 6.68 -10.24
C ARG A 27 -16.60 5.55 -9.28
N LYS A 28 -17.44 4.63 -9.71
CA LYS A 28 -17.67 3.39 -8.96
C LYS A 28 -16.49 2.46 -9.15
N GLY A 29 -16.06 1.82 -8.08
CA GLY A 29 -15.03 0.82 -8.10
C GLY A 29 -13.65 1.35 -7.76
N VAL A 30 -12.69 0.47 -7.82
CA VAL A 30 -11.30 0.74 -7.52
C VAL A 30 -10.43 0.41 -8.72
N GLU A 31 -9.53 1.32 -9.06
CA GLU A 31 -8.48 1.06 -10.04
C GLU A 31 -7.27 0.52 -9.31
N VAL A 32 -6.69 -0.59 -9.78
CA VAL A 32 -5.52 -1.20 -9.16
C VAL A 32 -4.39 -1.36 -10.17
N PHE A 33 -3.17 -1.10 -9.72
CA PHE A 33 -1.97 -1.20 -10.53
C PHE A 33 -0.74 -1.32 -9.64
N SER A 34 0.42 -1.55 -10.24
CA SER A 34 1.70 -1.57 -9.53
C SER A 34 2.64 -0.55 -10.15
N ARG A 35 3.49 0.06 -9.32
CA ARG A 35 4.47 1.05 -9.79
C ARG A 35 5.79 0.87 -9.07
N SER A 36 6.88 1.05 -9.79
CA SER A 36 8.20 1.17 -9.19
C SER A 36 8.25 2.44 -8.33
N PHE A 37 9.27 2.56 -7.48
CA PHE A 37 9.39 3.74 -6.61
C PHE A 37 9.40 5.05 -7.42
N PRO A 38 10.24 5.23 -8.46
CA PRO A 38 10.22 6.48 -9.21
C PRO A 38 8.90 6.72 -9.95
N GLU A 39 8.29 5.69 -10.52
CA GLU A 39 6.99 5.81 -11.18
C GLU A 39 5.90 6.23 -10.18
N LEU A 40 5.95 5.67 -8.96
CA LEU A 40 5.01 6.03 -7.92
C LEU A 40 5.16 7.50 -7.50
N LEU A 41 6.41 7.98 -7.38
CA LEU A 41 6.65 9.39 -7.05
C LEU A 41 6.08 10.32 -8.13
N GLU A 42 6.25 9.98 -9.40
CA GLU A 42 5.66 10.75 -10.50
C GLU A 42 4.14 10.75 -10.42
N TYR A 43 3.54 9.61 -10.12
CA TYR A 43 2.10 9.49 -9.95
C TYR A 43 1.59 10.36 -8.81
N LEU A 44 2.24 10.31 -7.65
CA LEU A 44 1.85 11.11 -6.48
C LEU A 44 2.00 12.62 -6.75
N LYS A 45 3.06 13.00 -7.43
CA LYS A 45 3.27 14.39 -7.82
C LYS A 45 2.18 14.89 -8.78
N MET A 46 1.82 14.06 -9.75
CA MET A 46 0.72 14.36 -10.67
C MET A 46 -0.60 14.48 -9.90
N ALA A 47 -0.90 13.57 -9.00
CA ALA A 47 -2.12 13.60 -8.20
C ALA A 47 -2.21 14.88 -7.36
N ALA A 48 -1.10 15.33 -6.79
CA ALA A 48 -1.05 16.54 -5.99
C ALA A 48 -1.38 17.80 -6.79
N THR A 49 -1.07 17.81 -8.09
CA THR A 49 -1.34 18.98 -8.95
C THR A 49 -2.69 18.89 -9.67
N THR A 50 -3.18 17.67 -9.93
CA THR A 50 -4.39 17.44 -10.73
C THR A 50 -5.66 17.46 -9.90
N TYR A 51 -5.63 16.89 -8.69
CA TYR A 51 -6.82 16.75 -7.86
C TYR A 51 -6.84 17.75 -6.72
N THR A 52 -8.04 18.19 -6.35
CA THR A 52 -8.22 19.19 -5.28
C THR A 52 -8.12 18.56 -3.89
N SER A 53 -8.66 17.37 -3.71
CA SER A 53 -8.72 16.70 -2.42
C SER A 53 -8.28 15.24 -2.54
N VAL A 54 -7.05 14.98 -2.11
CA VAL A 54 -6.43 13.65 -2.19
C VAL A 54 -5.96 13.22 -0.81
N VAL A 55 -6.27 11.99 -0.45
CA VAL A 55 -5.69 11.35 0.74
C VAL A 55 -4.93 10.13 0.28
N VAL A 56 -3.68 10.01 0.73
CA VAL A 56 -2.84 8.84 0.48
C VAL A 56 -2.83 7.99 1.75
N VAL A 57 -3.21 6.74 1.61
CA VAL A 57 -3.20 5.77 2.71
C VAL A 57 -2.09 4.78 2.45
N VAL A 58 -1.10 4.73 3.33
CA VAL A 58 0.06 3.85 3.17
C VAL A 58 0.02 2.77 4.24
N GLU A 59 0.15 1.52 3.82
CA GLU A 59 0.28 0.41 4.75
C GLU A 59 1.64 0.50 5.45
N ALA A 60 1.59 0.73 6.74
CA ALA A 60 2.77 1.05 7.56
C ALA A 60 3.21 -0.16 8.39
N SER A 61 3.76 -1.17 7.74
CA SER A 61 4.22 -2.38 8.42
C SER A 61 5.38 -2.12 9.38
N TRP A 62 6.13 -1.03 9.22
CA TRP A 62 7.20 -0.63 10.14
C TRP A 62 6.68 -0.21 11.52
N LYS A 63 5.39 0.00 11.68
CA LYS A 63 4.79 0.34 12.97
C LYS A 63 4.48 -0.87 13.84
N ILE A 64 4.67 -2.07 13.31
CA ILE A 64 4.48 -3.32 14.04
C ILE A 64 5.82 -3.71 14.66
N SER A 65 5.82 -4.05 15.95
CA SER A 65 7.04 -4.40 16.70
C SER A 65 7.71 -5.68 16.18
N THR A 66 6.92 -6.63 15.66
CA THR A 66 7.43 -7.85 15.01
C THR A 66 6.80 -7.93 13.63
N ASN A 67 7.56 -7.56 12.61
CA ASN A 67 7.04 -7.39 11.27
C ASN A 67 7.62 -8.37 10.24
N TRP A 68 8.43 -9.33 10.68
CA TRP A 68 8.75 -10.52 9.89
C TRP A 68 8.58 -11.74 10.77
N HIS A 69 8.18 -12.82 10.14
CA HIS A 69 7.98 -14.08 10.85
C HIS A 69 9.18 -14.98 10.61
N THR A 70 9.95 -15.24 11.66
CA THR A 70 10.92 -16.34 11.63
C THR A 70 10.18 -17.59 12.04
N GLY A 71 10.11 -18.56 11.15
CA GLY A 71 9.51 -19.86 11.45
C GLY A 71 10.37 -20.67 12.40
N ARG A 72 9.74 -21.60 13.14
CA ARG A 72 10.46 -22.59 13.89
C ARG A 72 11.33 -23.41 12.93
N GLY A 73 12.62 -23.48 13.21
CA GLY A 73 13.55 -24.20 12.35
C GLY A 73 14.20 -23.34 11.26
N ASP A 74 13.86 -22.05 11.16
CA ASP A 74 14.60 -21.14 10.30
C ASP A 74 16.05 -21.05 10.76
N SER A 75 16.99 -21.14 9.82
CA SER A 75 18.40 -20.90 10.10
C SER A 75 18.61 -19.42 10.42
N ILE A 76 19.73 -19.11 11.08
CA ILE A 76 20.16 -17.72 11.31
C ILE A 76 20.23 -16.95 9.99
N ARG A 77 20.73 -17.60 8.94
CA ARG A 77 20.83 -17.02 7.60
C ARG A 77 19.47 -16.68 7.03
N THR A 78 18.49 -17.57 7.15
CA THR A 78 17.10 -17.35 6.68
C THR A 78 16.44 -16.23 7.49
N ALA A 79 16.60 -16.23 8.80
CA ALA A 79 16.05 -15.18 9.66
C ALA A 79 16.65 -13.81 9.33
N ALA A 80 17.97 -13.73 9.11
CA ALA A 80 18.65 -12.50 8.72
C ALA A 80 18.16 -11.97 7.37
N ARG A 81 17.94 -12.86 6.40
CA ARG A 81 17.40 -12.46 5.09
C ARG A 81 15.98 -11.92 5.21
N LYS A 82 15.11 -12.57 5.97
CA LYS A 82 13.74 -12.09 6.20
C LYS A 82 13.74 -10.70 6.85
N GLY A 83 14.58 -10.48 7.84
CA GLY A 83 14.72 -9.18 8.50
C GLY A 83 15.23 -8.10 7.56
N LYS A 84 16.19 -8.43 6.70
CA LYS A 84 16.75 -7.51 5.71
C LYS A 84 15.68 -7.13 4.66
N ASP A 85 14.92 -8.09 4.17
CA ASP A 85 13.86 -7.85 3.19
C ASP A 85 12.75 -6.99 3.78
N ALA A 86 12.33 -7.28 5.01
CA ALA A 86 11.37 -6.44 5.72
C ALA A 86 11.89 -5.01 5.91
N GLY A 87 13.16 -4.85 6.28
CA GLY A 87 13.79 -3.54 6.45
C GLY A 87 13.79 -2.72 5.16
N ARG A 88 14.05 -3.34 4.02
CA ARG A 88 13.99 -2.67 2.72
C ARG A 88 12.60 -2.15 2.41
N CYS A 89 11.57 -2.99 2.57
CA CYS A 89 10.18 -2.59 2.34
C CYS A 89 9.75 -1.48 3.28
N HIS A 90 10.18 -1.54 4.55
CA HIS A 90 9.90 -0.49 5.54
C HIS A 90 10.49 0.84 5.13
N GLU A 91 11.73 0.84 4.66
CA GLU A 91 12.40 2.08 4.24
C GLU A 91 11.75 2.67 3.00
N VAL A 92 11.38 1.84 2.03
CA VAL A 92 10.61 2.30 0.85
C VAL A 92 9.31 2.93 1.29
N GLY A 93 8.58 2.30 2.21
CA GLY A 93 7.33 2.83 2.73
C GLY A 93 7.48 4.18 3.42
N ARG A 94 8.50 4.31 4.27
CA ARG A 94 8.81 5.57 4.94
C ARG A 94 9.14 6.68 3.94
N LYS A 95 9.89 6.37 2.90
CA LYS A 95 10.24 7.34 1.85
C LYS A 95 9.04 7.73 1.00
N ILE A 96 8.13 6.80 0.74
CA ILE A 96 6.87 7.12 0.06
C ILE A 96 6.09 8.15 0.88
N VAL A 97 5.95 7.92 2.20
CA VAL A 97 5.27 8.85 3.09
C VAL A 97 5.93 10.22 3.08
N GLU A 98 7.26 10.26 3.22
CA GLU A 98 8.04 11.49 3.21
C GLU A 98 7.82 12.27 1.93
N CYS A 99 7.93 11.62 0.78
CA CYS A 99 7.77 12.26 -0.53
C CYS A 99 6.34 12.74 -0.77
N ALA A 100 5.35 11.93 -0.41
CA ALA A 100 3.95 12.32 -0.54
C ALA A 100 3.63 13.57 0.26
N ARG A 101 4.11 13.64 1.49
CA ARG A 101 3.97 14.82 2.34
C ARG A 101 4.71 16.03 1.77
N TYR A 102 5.89 15.81 1.20
CA TYR A 102 6.67 16.84 0.56
C TYR A 102 5.91 17.46 -0.63
N TYR A 103 5.15 16.64 -1.36
CA TYR A 103 4.30 17.12 -2.45
C TYR A 103 3.03 17.83 -1.97
N GLY A 104 2.81 17.91 -0.67
CA GLY A 104 1.65 18.55 -0.09
C GLY A 104 0.41 17.66 0.05
N LEU A 105 0.56 16.36 -0.14
CA LEU A 105 -0.54 15.42 0.02
C LEU A 105 -0.78 15.09 1.49
N GLU A 106 -2.05 14.89 1.86
CA GLU A 106 -2.41 14.33 3.15
C GLU A 106 -2.09 12.83 3.14
N VAL A 107 -1.35 12.38 4.14
CA VAL A 107 -0.94 10.96 4.24
C VAL A 107 -1.41 10.38 5.56
N VAL A 108 -2.07 9.24 5.47
CA VAL A 108 -2.49 8.43 6.61
C VAL A 108 -1.68 7.13 6.59
N GLU A 109 -1.01 6.84 7.68
CA GLU A 109 -0.29 5.58 7.85
C GLU A 109 -1.21 4.59 8.58
N ARG A 110 -1.47 3.46 7.96
CA ARG A 110 -2.34 2.42 8.50
C ARG A 110 -1.59 1.14 8.77
N LEU A 111 -1.91 0.49 9.87
CA LEU A 111 -1.41 -0.85 10.13
C LEU A 111 -1.96 -1.81 9.06
N PRO A 112 -1.21 -2.88 8.73
CA PRO A 112 -1.70 -3.90 7.81
C PRO A 112 -3.04 -4.45 8.25
N LEU A 113 -3.91 -4.73 7.27
CA LEU A 113 -5.23 -5.30 7.54
C LEU A 113 -5.09 -6.69 8.13
N LYS A 114 -6.04 -7.05 8.99
CA LYS A 114 -6.11 -8.40 9.55
C LYS A 114 -6.33 -9.41 8.43
N LYS A 115 -5.62 -10.54 8.52
CA LYS A 115 -5.70 -11.64 7.55
C LYS A 115 -6.86 -12.57 7.90
N ILE A 116 -8.08 -12.13 7.66
CA ILE A 116 -9.32 -12.87 7.99
C ILE A 116 -10.10 -13.31 6.76
N TRP A 117 -9.57 -13.08 5.58
CA TRP A 117 -10.24 -13.34 4.32
C TRP A 117 -9.95 -14.75 3.79
N LYS A 118 -10.63 -15.15 2.71
CA LYS A 118 -10.60 -16.53 2.17
C LYS A 118 -9.34 -16.86 1.36
N GLY A 119 -8.56 -15.88 0.98
CA GLY A 119 -7.35 -16.10 0.19
C GLY A 119 -6.23 -16.78 0.97
N LYS A 120 -5.15 -17.10 0.26
CA LYS A 120 -3.96 -17.70 0.86
C LYS A 120 -3.46 -16.82 2.00
N ASP A 121 -3.13 -17.45 3.12
CA ASP A 121 -2.68 -16.76 4.34
C ASP A 121 -3.68 -15.71 4.86
N GLY A 122 -4.97 -15.91 4.59
CA GLY A 122 -6.04 -15.03 5.05
C GLY A 122 -6.17 -13.73 4.28
N LYS A 123 -5.53 -13.62 3.11
CA LYS A 123 -5.60 -12.43 2.26
C LYS A 123 -6.96 -12.30 1.59
N ILE A 124 -7.37 -11.08 1.35
CA ILE A 124 -8.62 -10.81 0.62
C ILE A 124 -8.47 -11.25 -0.85
N THR A 125 -9.50 -11.89 -1.39
CA THR A 125 -9.53 -12.31 -2.79
C THR A 125 -10.22 -11.27 -3.66
N ASP A 126 -9.99 -11.33 -4.97
CA ASP A 126 -10.67 -10.47 -5.93
C ASP A 126 -12.19 -10.62 -5.84
N ALA A 127 -12.68 -11.86 -5.65
CA ALA A 127 -14.11 -12.11 -5.51
C ALA A 127 -14.69 -11.41 -4.27
N GLU A 128 -13.96 -11.43 -3.17
CA GLU A 128 -14.36 -10.75 -1.94
C GLU A 128 -14.39 -9.23 -2.12
N ILE A 129 -13.37 -8.68 -2.78
CA ILE A 129 -13.33 -7.23 -3.07
C ILE A 129 -14.48 -6.85 -4.00
N LYS A 130 -14.73 -7.63 -5.04
CA LYS A 130 -15.81 -7.36 -5.99
C LYS A 130 -17.20 -7.38 -5.37
N ALA A 131 -17.36 -8.07 -4.23
CA ALA A 131 -18.62 -8.03 -3.48
C ALA A 131 -18.91 -6.64 -2.89
N PHE A 132 -17.87 -5.82 -2.69
CA PHE A 132 -17.99 -4.46 -2.16
C PHE A 132 -17.96 -3.41 -3.25
N MET A 133 -17.11 -3.58 -4.26
CA MET A 133 -16.94 -2.63 -5.36
C MET A 133 -16.31 -3.28 -6.59
N PRO A 134 -16.63 -2.81 -7.82
CA PRO A 134 -15.96 -3.30 -9.03
C PRO A 134 -14.46 -2.97 -9.00
N ILE A 135 -13.65 -3.88 -9.53
CA ILE A 135 -12.21 -3.68 -9.66
C ILE A 135 -11.88 -3.36 -11.11
N GLN A 136 -11.11 -2.30 -11.31
CA GLN A 136 -10.55 -1.92 -12.61
C GLN A 136 -9.03 -2.04 -12.54
N GLY A 137 -8.42 -2.64 -13.53
CA GLY A 137 -6.98 -2.91 -13.55
C GLY A 137 -6.67 -4.35 -13.16
N ARG A 138 -5.39 -4.64 -12.99
CA ARG A 138 -4.91 -5.97 -12.62
C ARG A 138 -4.58 -6.03 -11.13
N THR A 139 -5.10 -7.06 -10.49
CA THR A 139 -4.63 -7.47 -9.16
C THR A 139 -3.57 -8.56 -9.35
N ASN A 140 -2.46 -8.43 -8.69
CA ASN A 140 -1.38 -9.43 -8.72
C ASN A 140 -1.51 -10.38 -7.54
#